data_660d1aaafabaea99085c5b1d5d2c3d9d
#
_entry.id   660d1aaafabaea99085c5b1d5d2c3d9d
#
_cell.length_a   1.000
_cell.length_b   1.000
_cell.length_c   1.000
_cell.angle_alpha   90.00
_cell.angle_beta   90.00
_cell.angle_gamma   90.00
#
_symmetry.space_group_name_H-M   'P 1'
#
loop_
_entity.id
_entity.type
_entity.pdbx_description
1 polymer ?
#
loop_
_entity_poly.entity_id
_entity_poly.type
_entity_poly.pdbx_seq_one_letter_code
_entity_poly.pdbx_strand_id
1 'polypeptide(L)'
;MPKLNVLNINGQNVGEIELVDSIFNVEVNEHVLYEVVKNQLANKRQGTQSAKTRAEVRGGGRKPWKQKGTGRARQGSIRAVQWVGGGVAFAPKPRSYNYTLPKKVRRLAMKSALTSKVQNGEMIVLDALNMEAPKTKEFVQILKNVNAAKKALVVTAENNENVIKSAKNIEGVATATFNTINVYDILKYDSFIITTDAVKKVEEVYA
;
A
#
# COMPACT_ATOMS: atom_id res chain seq x y z
N MET A 1 2.26 26.44 -13.09
CA MET A 1 2.09 26.05 -11.69
C MET A 1 0.62 25.79 -11.43
N PRO A 2 0.21 24.56 -11.09
CA PRO A 2 -1.18 24.29 -10.75
C PRO A 2 -1.53 25.03 -9.46
N LYS A 3 -2.71 25.68 -9.46
CA LYS A 3 -3.26 26.37 -8.28
C LYS A 3 -4.38 25.55 -7.68
N LEU A 4 -4.38 25.41 -6.39
CA LEU A 4 -5.43 24.72 -5.64
C LEU A 4 -5.99 25.64 -4.55
N ASN A 5 -7.29 25.53 -4.32
CA ASN A 5 -7.96 26.22 -3.22
C ASN A 5 -7.55 25.59 -1.90
N VAL A 6 -7.25 26.41 -0.91
CA VAL A 6 -6.99 26.00 0.47
C VAL A 6 -8.32 26.12 1.24
N LEU A 7 -8.76 24.99 1.82
CA LEU A 7 -10.00 24.92 2.58
C LEU A 7 -9.70 24.91 4.09
N ASN A 8 -10.62 25.44 4.87
CA ASN A 8 -10.62 25.22 6.33
C ASN A 8 -11.41 23.94 6.68
N ILE A 9 -11.43 23.54 7.94
CA ILE A 9 -12.17 22.38 8.46
C ILE A 9 -13.69 22.46 8.23
N ASN A 10 -14.21 23.64 7.93
CA ASN A 10 -15.62 23.87 7.62
C ASN A 10 -15.92 23.80 6.11
N GLY A 11 -14.90 23.56 5.26
CA GLY A 11 -15.05 23.49 3.80
C GLY A 11 -15.09 24.86 3.11
N GLN A 12 -14.77 25.95 3.81
CA GLN A 12 -14.72 27.29 3.23
C GLN A 12 -13.34 27.54 2.63
N ASN A 13 -13.30 28.23 1.50
CA ASN A 13 -12.05 28.65 0.87
C ASN A 13 -11.41 29.79 1.67
N VAL A 14 -10.17 29.59 2.11
CA VAL A 14 -9.37 30.55 2.89
C VAL A 14 -8.33 31.24 2.01
N GLY A 15 -7.92 30.60 0.92
CA GLY A 15 -6.88 31.12 0.03
C GLY A 15 -6.53 30.15 -1.10
N GLU A 16 -5.50 30.47 -1.83
CA GLU A 16 -4.95 29.61 -2.88
C GLU A 16 -3.50 29.27 -2.60
N ILE A 17 -3.07 28.07 -2.96
CA ILE A 17 -1.69 27.63 -2.93
C ILE A 17 -1.21 27.34 -4.35
N GLU A 18 -0.01 27.81 -4.68
CA GLU A 18 0.68 27.48 -5.92
C GLU A 18 1.59 26.27 -5.67
N LEU A 19 1.43 25.22 -6.48
CA LEU A 19 2.22 24.00 -6.37
C LEU A 19 3.39 24.02 -7.34
N VAL A 20 4.53 23.47 -6.92
CA VAL A 20 5.76 23.42 -7.73
C VAL A 20 5.60 22.48 -8.92
N ASP A 21 5.80 22.97 -10.15
CA ASP A 21 5.64 22.20 -11.40
C ASP A 21 6.52 20.97 -11.47
N SER A 22 7.74 21.01 -10.93
CA SER A 22 8.68 19.87 -10.96
C SER A 22 8.21 18.65 -10.17
N ILE A 23 7.13 18.79 -9.37
CA ILE A 23 6.57 17.72 -8.52
C ILE A 23 5.13 17.39 -8.91
N PHE A 24 4.31 18.42 -9.13
CA PHE A 24 2.85 18.27 -9.30
C PHE A 24 2.37 18.44 -10.73
N ASN A 25 3.29 18.72 -11.68
CA ASN A 25 2.95 18.90 -13.09
C ASN A 25 3.96 18.16 -14.01
N VAL A 26 4.31 16.93 -13.62
CA VAL A 26 5.19 16.04 -14.37
C VAL A 26 4.35 15.13 -15.27
N GLU A 27 4.89 14.69 -16.40
CA GLU A 27 4.25 13.67 -17.22
C GLU A 27 4.04 12.38 -16.41
N VAL A 28 2.77 11.92 -16.36
CA VAL A 28 2.40 10.73 -15.59
C VAL A 28 2.89 9.47 -16.31
N ASN A 29 3.76 8.70 -15.66
CA ASN A 29 4.29 7.45 -16.20
C ASN A 29 3.64 6.25 -15.51
N GLU A 30 2.63 5.67 -16.17
CA GLU A 30 1.87 4.53 -15.65
C GLU A 30 2.72 3.29 -15.42
N HIS A 31 3.70 3.03 -16.30
CA HIS A 31 4.59 1.88 -16.14
C HIS A 31 5.42 1.96 -14.86
N VAL A 32 5.96 3.14 -14.55
CA VAL A 32 6.74 3.37 -13.33
C VAL A 32 5.85 3.25 -12.08
N LEU A 33 4.61 3.74 -12.13
CA LEU A 33 3.63 3.57 -11.06
C LEU A 33 3.34 2.08 -10.82
N TYR A 34 3.08 1.30 -11.88
CA TYR A 34 2.86 -0.14 -11.78
C TYR A 34 4.04 -0.87 -11.15
N GLU A 35 5.28 -0.60 -11.59
CA GLU A 35 6.48 -1.23 -11.05
C GLU A 35 6.67 -0.96 -9.55
N VAL A 36 6.41 0.29 -9.10
CA VAL A 36 6.53 0.65 -7.68
C VAL A 36 5.42 0.00 -6.85
N VAL A 37 4.18 -0.01 -7.32
CA VAL A 37 3.07 -0.70 -6.64
C VAL A 37 3.35 -2.19 -6.51
N LYS A 38 3.79 -2.85 -7.60
CA LYS A 38 4.19 -4.26 -7.61
C LYS A 38 5.30 -4.55 -6.60
N ASN A 39 6.32 -3.70 -6.55
CA ASN A 39 7.40 -3.78 -5.58
C ASN A 39 6.88 -3.67 -4.14
N GLN A 40 6.05 -2.68 -3.83
CA GLN A 40 5.50 -2.48 -2.49
C GLN A 40 4.63 -3.66 -2.04
N LEU A 41 3.80 -4.21 -2.93
CA LEU A 41 2.99 -5.39 -2.64
C LEU A 41 3.86 -6.63 -2.42
N ALA A 42 4.91 -6.83 -3.23
CA ALA A 42 5.85 -7.93 -3.05
C ALA A 42 6.59 -7.83 -1.72
N ASN A 43 7.05 -6.63 -1.34
CA ASN A 43 7.77 -6.40 -0.09
C ASN A 43 6.88 -6.56 1.16
N LYS A 44 5.55 -6.44 1.03
CA LYS A 44 4.59 -6.72 2.13
C LYS A 44 4.38 -8.23 2.36
N ARG A 45 4.76 -9.09 1.40
CA ARG A 45 4.55 -10.54 1.53
C ARG A 45 5.52 -11.14 2.55
N GLN A 46 4.99 -11.84 3.54
CA GLN A 46 5.80 -12.50 4.57
C GLN A 46 6.60 -13.69 4.05
N GLY A 47 6.07 -14.44 3.08
CA GLY A 47 6.77 -15.52 2.40
C GLY A 47 6.99 -16.80 3.22
N THR A 48 6.17 -17.06 4.24
CA THR A 48 6.31 -18.19 5.17
C THR A 48 5.63 -19.49 4.71
N GLN A 49 5.12 -19.52 3.46
CA GLN A 49 4.52 -20.72 2.90
C GLN A 49 5.52 -21.88 2.90
N SER A 50 5.10 -23.04 3.42
CA SER A 50 5.92 -24.25 3.45
C SER A 50 5.07 -25.49 3.28
N ALA A 51 5.52 -26.42 2.46
CA ALA A 51 4.94 -27.75 2.38
C ALA A 51 6.06 -28.79 2.40
N LYS A 52 5.74 -30.01 2.86
CA LYS A 52 6.69 -31.08 2.97
C LYS A 52 6.86 -31.81 1.63
N THR A 53 8.08 -31.92 1.18
CA THR A 53 8.44 -32.77 0.04
C THR A 53 8.37 -34.24 0.43
N ARG A 54 8.42 -35.14 -0.55
CA ARG A 54 8.47 -36.59 -0.32
C ARG A 54 9.56 -37.02 0.67
N ALA A 55 10.69 -36.34 0.68
CA ALA A 55 11.80 -36.65 1.60
C ALA A 55 11.51 -36.24 3.05
N GLU A 56 10.73 -35.20 3.26
CA GLU A 56 10.44 -34.60 4.58
C GLU A 56 9.24 -35.21 5.28
N VAL A 57 8.36 -35.91 4.54
CA VAL A 57 7.21 -36.58 5.14
C VAL A 57 7.69 -37.79 5.94
N ARG A 58 7.21 -37.96 7.15
CA ARG A 58 7.53 -39.12 8.01
C ARG A 58 7.00 -40.41 7.42
N GLY A 59 7.78 -41.51 7.51
CA GLY A 59 7.38 -42.86 7.10
C GLY A 59 7.98 -43.28 5.75
N GLY A 60 7.51 -44.39 5.18
CA GLY A 60 7.83 -44.83 3.80
C GLY A 60 9.23 -45.40 3.59
N GLY A 61 9.96 -45.78 4.61
CA GLY A 61 11.30 -46.40 4.49
C GLY A 61 11.27 -47.79 3.83
N ARG A 62 10.14 -48.49 3.90
CA ARG A 62 9.95 -49.82 3.29
C ARG A 62 9.14 -49.70 2.00
N LYS A 63 9.54 -50.50 0.97
CA LYS A 63 8.77 -50.64 -0.26
C LYS A 63 7.41 -51.31 0.06
N PRO A 64 6.26 -50.80 -0.38
CA PRO A 64 4.94 -51.29 -0.05
C PRO A 64 4.71 -52.75 -0.43
N TRP A 65 5.21 -53.16 -1.60
CA TRP A 65 5.11 -54.56 -2.10
C TRP A 65 6.23 -54.86 -3.09
N LYS A 66 6.37 -56.11 -3.48
CA LYS A 66 7.36 -56.60 -4.42
C LYS A 66 7.18 -55.97 -5.80
N GLN A 67 8.26 -55.88 -6.57
CA GLN A 67 8.30 -55.24 -7.88
C GLN A 67 7.39 -55.92 -8.93
N LYS A 68 7.25 -57.23 -8.83
CA LYS A 68 6.42 -58.10 -9.72
C LYS A 68 5.65 -59.14 -8.91
N GLY A 69 4.62 -59.78 -9.51
CA GLY A 69 3.89 -60.87 -8.91
C GLY A 69 2.77 -60.46 -7.93
N THR A 70 2.35 -59.19 -7.89
CA THR A 70 1.31 -58.70 -6.97
C THR A 70 0.02 -58.25 -7.67
N GLY A 71 -0.02 -58.21 -9.02
CA GLY A 71 -1.16 -57.66 -9.77
C GLY A 71 -1.42 -56.16 -9.57
N ARG A 72 -0.61 -55.46 -8.78
CA ARG A 72 -0.75 -54.03 -8.44
C ARG A 72 0.24 -53.16 -9.21
N ALA A 73 -0.09 -51.89 -9.32
CA ALA A 73 0.84 -50.91 -9.88
C ALA A 73 2.15 -50.86 -9.08
N ARG A 74 3.27 -50.71 -9.76
CA ARG A 74 4.61 -50.65 -9.12
C ARG A 74 4.72 -49.40 -8.24
N GLN A 75 5.08 -49.54 -6.99
CA GLN A 75 5.25 -48.48 -6.01
C GLN A 75 6.56 -48.60 -5.25
N GLY A 76 7.26 -47.48 -5.08
CA GLY A 76 8.53 -47.44 -4.36
C GLY A 76 8.40 -46.95 -2.92
N SER A 77 7.40 -46.14 -2.62
CA SER A 77 7.19 -45.55 -1.29
C SER A 77 5.75 -45.09 -1.11
N ILE A 78 5.21 -45.22 0.09
CA ILE A 78 3.90 -44.68 0.46
C ILE A 78 3.89 -43.17 0.64
N ARG A 79 5.10 -42.50 0.66
CA ARG A 79 5.25 -41.06 0.73
C ARG A 79 5.29 -40.40 -0.67
N ALA A 80 5.18 -41.18 -1.73
CA ALA A 80 5.17 -40.63 -3.09
C ALA A 80 3.99 -39.68 -3.27
N VAL A 81 4.14 -38.73 -4.20
CA VAL A 81 3.22 -37.60 -4.39
C VAL A 81 1.79 -38.06 -4.73
N GLN A 82 1.66 -39.20 -5.41
CA GLN A 82 0.37 -39.77 -5.79
C GLN A 82 -0.39 -40.45 -4.65
N TRP A 83 0.26 -40.58 -3.47
CA TRP A 83 -0.38 -41.22 -2.30
C TRP A 83 -1.04 -40.19 -1.41
N VAL A 84 -2.19 -40.51 -0.88
CA VAL A 84 -2.85 -39.75 0.20
C VAL A 84 -1.92 -39.70 1.41
N GLY A 85 -1.63 -38.52 1.92
CA GLY A 85 -0.65 -38.34 3.00
C GLY A 85 0.82 -38.38 2.54
N GLY A 86 1.09 -38.51 1.24
CA GLY A 86 2.42 -38.36 0.65
C GLY A 86 2.93 -36.91 0.61
N GLY A 87 4.12 -36.72 0.05
CA GLY A 87 4.71 -35.40 -0.11
C GLY A 87 4.07 -34.60 -1.25
N VAL A 88 4.28 -33.28 -1.24
CA VAL A 88 3.86 -32.39 -2.31
C VAL A 88 4.95 -32.29 -3.37
N ALA A 89 4.61 -32.46 -4.66
CA ALA A 89 5.53 -32.18 -5.76
C ALA A 89 5.81 -30.68 -5.81
N PHE A 90 7.08 -30.29 -5.99
CA PHE A 90 7.47 -28.88 -6.00
C PHE A 90 6.92 -28.10 -4.80
N ALA A 91 7.00 -28.71 -3.61
CA ALA A 91 6.51 -28.12 -2.37
C ALA A 91 7.07 -26.71 -2.17
N PRO A 92 6.22 -25.71 -1.94
CA PRO A 92 6.71 -24.36 -1.67
C PRO A 92 7.56 -24.34 -0.41
N LYS A 93 8.62 -23.55 -0.44
CA LYS A 93 9.50 -23.28 0.70
C LYS A 93 9.45 -21.82 1.07
N PRO A 94 9.70 -21.47 2.34
CA PRO A 94 9.81 -20.08 2.76
C PRO A 94 10.86 -19.35 1.92
N ARG A 95 10.45 -18.16 1.39
CA ARG A 95 11.36 -17.30 0.62
C ARG A 95 11.04 -15.83 0.83
N SER A 96 12.05 -14.99 0.71
CA SER A 96 11.85 -13.55 0.64
C SER A 96 11.35 -13.14 -0.75
N TYR A 97 10.39 -12.21 -0.78
CA TYR A 97 9.89 -11.57 -1.99
C TYR A 97 10.42 -10.14 -2.14
N ASN A 98 11.30 -9.72 -1.21
CA ASN A 98 11.83 -8.37 -1.19
C ASN A 98 12.78 -8.12 -2.35
N TYR A 99 12.57 -7.00 -3.02
CA TYR A 99 13.51 -6.42 -3.98
C TYR A 99 13.43 -4.90 -3.93
N THR A 100 14.49 -4.23 -4.38
CA THR A 100 14.58 -2.77 -4.34
C THR A 100 14.60 -2.20 -5.75
N LEU A 101 13.90 -1.07 -5.93
CA LEU A 101 13.94 -0.26 -7.15
C LEU A 101 14.93 0.90 -7.00
N PRO A 102 15.54 1.36 -8.09
CA PRO A 102 16.41 2.54 -8.09
C PRO A 102 15.71 3.77 -7.48
N LYS A 103 16.46 4.61 -6.77
CA LYS A 103 15.91 5.82 -6.12
C LYS A 103 15.23 6.75 -7.12
N LYS A 104 15.81 6.93 -8.33
CA LYS A 104 15.23 7.77 -9.40
C LYS A 104 13.85 7.28 -9.84
N VAL A 105 13.66 5.96 -10.00
CA VAL A 105 12.38 5.35 -10.36
C VAL A 105 11.33 5.60 -9.27
N ARG A 106 11.69 5.40 -8.01
CA ARG A 106 10.76 5.65 -6.88
C ARG A 106 10.35 7.13 -6.76
N ARG A 107 11.30 8.07 -6.99
CA ARG A 107 11.00 9.51 -7.00
C ARG A 107 10.08 9.88 -8.15
N LEU A 108 10.35 9.38 -9.37
CA LEU A 108 9.49 9.61 -10.53
C LEU A 108 8.07 9.08 -10.31
N ALA A 109 7.92 7.86 -9.73
CA ALA A 109 6.62 7.31 -9.39
C ALA A 109 5.86 8.18 -8.38
N MET A 110 6.54 8.72 -7.36
CA MET A 110 5.91 9.61 -6.39
C MET A 110 5.41 10.90 -7.05
N LYS A 111 6.24 11.54 -7.86
CA LYS A 111 5.87 12.74 -8.62
C LYS A 111 4.69 12.46 -9.56
N SER A 112 4.73 11.34 -10.30
CA SER A 112 3.63 10.91 -11.18
C SER A 112 2.31 10.66 -10.41
N ALA A 113 2.38 10.04 -9.22
CA ALA A 113 1.19 9.79 -8.41
C ALA A 113 0.57 11.08 -7.87
N LEU A 114 1.39 12.02 -7.39
CA LEU A 114 0.93 13.33 -6.92
C LEU A 114 0.34 14.15 -8.07
N THR A 115 0.99 14.18 -9.24
CA THR A 115 0.48 14.85 -10.43
C THR A 115 -0.86 14.28 -10.87
N SER A 116 -1.01 12.96 -10.88
CA SER A 116 -2.30 12.31 -11.22
C SER A 116 -3.42 12.76 -10.29
N LYS A 117 -3.17 12.87 -8.97
CA LYS A 117 -4.17 13.37 -8.01
C LYS A 117 -4.57 14.83 -8.25
N VAL A 118 -3.61 15.67 -8.64
CA VAL A 118 -3.91 17.07 -8.99
C VAL A 118 -4.71 17.16 -10.28
N GLN A 119 -4.31 16.43 -11.33
CA GLN A 119 -5.00 16.45 -12.64
C GLN A 119 -6.42 15.93 -12.57
N ASN A 120 -6.66 14.91 -11.73
CA ASN A 120 -8.01 14.34 -11.53
C ASN A 120 -8.89 15.18 -10.60
N GLY A 121 -8.37 16.26 -9.98
CA GLY A 121 -9.11 17.04 -9.00
C GLY A 121 -9.40 16.30 -7.67
N GLU A 122 -8.62 15.28 -7.37
CA GLU A 122 -8.76 14.42 -6.20
C GLU A 122 -7.91 14.89 -5.00
N MET A 123 -7.12 15.95 -5.19
CA MET A 123 -6.28 16.56 -4.15
C MET A 123 -7.02 17.71 -3.48
N ILE A 124 -7.15 17.63 -2.16
CA ILE A 124 -7.77 18.65 -1.30
C ILE A 124 -6.71 19.19 -0.35
N VAL A 125 -6.50 20.50 -0.36
CA VAL A 125 -5.55 21.16 0.54
C VAL A 125 -6.30 21.80 1.70
N LEU A 126 -5.89 21.46 2.93
CA LEU A 126 -6.41 22.05 4.16
C LEU A 126 -5.38 23.06 4.72
N ASP A 127 -5.88 24.15 5.26
CA ASP A 127 -5.04 25.11 5.97
C ASP A 127 -4.38 24.45 7.18
N ALA A 128 -5.17 23.98 8.14
CA ALA A 128 -4.70 23.27 9.30
C ALA A 128 -5.70 22.17 9.72
N LEU A 129 -5.19 21.09 10.32
CA LEU A 129 -6.01 20.01 10.87
C LEU A 129 -5.64 19.80 12.34
N ASN A 130 -6.20 20.64 13.22
CA ASN A 130 -5.98 20.56 14.65
C ASN A 130 -7.24 20.08 15.36
N MET A 131 -7.08 19.06 16.22
CA MET A 131 -8.14 18.51 17.07
C MET A 131 -7.70 18.57 18.52
N GLU A 132 -8.49 19.20 19.39
CA GLU A 132 -8.20 19.29 20.84
C GLU A 132 -8.33 17.93 21.51
N ALA A 133 -9.31 17.14 21.10
CA ALA A 133 -9.57 15.81 21.63
C ALA A 133 -9.84 14.79 20.50
N PRO A 134 -9.53 13.49 20.70
CA PRO A 134 -9.79 12.47 19.70
C PRO A 134 -11.30 12.17 19.64
N LYS A 135 -11.99 12.61 18.58
CA LYS A 135 -13.42 12.39 18.33
C LYS A 135 -13.71 12.00 16.89
N THR A 136 -14.18 10.79 16.68
CA THR A 136 -14.52 10.26 15.34
C THR A 136 -15.65 11.03 14.68
N LYS A 137 -16.68 11.45 15.44
CA LYS A 137 -17.83 12.19 14.92
C LYS A 137 -17.43 13.54 14.31
N GLU A 138 -16.56 14.28 14.98
CA GLU A 138 -16.03 15.56 14.47
C GLU A 138 -15.21 15.35 13.21
N PHE A 139 -14.36 14.31 13.17
CA PHE A 139 -13.56 13.99 12.00
C PHE A 139 -14.43 13.61 10.78
N VAL A 140 -15.50 12.83 10.97
CA VAL A 140 -16.48 12.52 9.93
C VAL A 140 -17.16 13.79 9.41
N GLN A 141 -17.47 14.75 10.29
CA GLN A 141 -18.06 16.03 9.90
C GLN A 141 -17.08 16.84 9.04
N ILE A 142 -15.80 16.89 9.40
CA ILE A 142 -14.75 17.56 8.61
C ILE A 142 -14.67 16.94 7.21
N LEU A 143 -14.61 15.60 7.09
CA LEU A 143 -14.57 14.93 5.79
C LEU A 143 -15.78 15.26 4.92
N LYS A 144 -16.98 15.37 5.51
CA LYS A 144 -18.18 15.78 4.79
C LYS A 144 -18.11 17.23 4.34
N ASN A 145 -17.65 18.13 5.20
CA ASN A 145 -17.54 19.57 4.89
C ASN A 145 -16.60 19.83 3.71
N VAL A 146 -15.51 19.08 3.60
CA VAL A 146 -14.56 19.21 2.49
C VAL A 146 -14.93 18.34 1.27
N ASN A 147 -16.12 17.73 1.25
CA ASN A 147 -16.60 16.85 0.19
C ASN A 147 -15.63 15.71 -0.17
N ALA A 148 -14.95 15.16 0.84
CA ALA A 148 -14.04 14.04 0.62
C ALA A 148 -14.80 12.78 0.17
N ALA A 149 -14.21 12.02 -0.75
CA ALA A 149 -14.73 10.71 -1.15
C ALA A 149 -14.72 9.72 0.03
N LYS A 150 -15.46 8.61 -0.10
CA LYS A 150 -15.55 7.57 0.94
C LYS A 150 -14.17 7.02 1.35
N LYS A 151 -13.24 6.95 0.38
CA LYS A 151 -11.86 6.55 0.63
C LYS A 151 -10.97 7.77 0.60
N ALA A 152 -10.44 8.16 1.75
CA ALA A 152 -9.61 9.34 1.90
C ALA A 152 -8.27 9.03 2.60
N LEU A 153 -7.19 9.54 2.05
CA LEU A 153 -5.87 9.56 2.68
C LEU A 153 -5.58 10.96 3.20
N VAL A 154 -5.41 11.09 4.51
CA VAL A 154 -5.14 12.37 5.17
C VAL A 154 -3.67 12.47 5.53
N VAL A 155 -2.99 13.48 5.01
CA VAL A 155 -1.54 13.69 5.20
C VAL A 155 -1.30 14.95 6.02
N THR A 156 -0.55 14.78 7.11
CA THR A 156 -0.17 15.87 8.02
C THR A 156 1.35 16.09 8.02
N ALA A 157 1.77 17.31 8.35
CA ALA A 157 3.18 17.66 8.47
C ALA A 157 3.86 16.98 9.67
N GLU A 158 3.10 16.74 10.73
CA GLU A 158 3.58 16.16 11.97
C GLU A 158 2.64 15.05 12.47
N ASN A 159 3.15 14.23 13.37
CA ASN A 159 2.37 13.16 13.96
C ASN A 159 1.39 13.74 15.00
N ASN A 160 0.13 13.95 14.61
CA ASN A 160 -0.93 14.40 15.52
C ASN A 160 -1.74 13.18 16.00
N GLU A 161 -1.51 12.76 17.24
CA GLU A 161 -2.18 11.60 17.83
C GLU A 161 -3.69 11.73 17.86
N ASN A 162 -4.23 12.93 18.11
CA ASN A 162 -5.67 13.15 18.17
C ASN A 162 -6.31 12.92 16.80
N VAL A 163 -5.68 13.39 15.71
CA VAL A 163 -6.12 13.17 14.34
C VAL A 163 -6.07 11.68 14.00
N ILE A 164 -4.98 11.00 14.31
CA ILE A 164 -4.80 9.57 14.03
C ILE A 164 -5.85 8.73 14.77
N LYS A 165 -6.04 8.97 16.07
CA LYS A 165 -7.04 8.26 16.89
C LYS A 165 -8.47 8.51 16.39
N SER A 166 -8.76 9.73 15.93
CA SER A 166 -10.08 10.11 15.38
C SER A 166 -10.38 9.43 14.05
N ALA A 167 -9.38 9.32 13.16
CA ALA A 167 -9.53 8.75 11.82
C ALA A 167 -9.51 7.22 11.81
N LYS A 168 -8.74 6.57 12.71
CA LYS A 168 -8.43 5.13 12.69
C LYS A 168 -9.67 4.22 12.63
N ASN A 169 -10.78 4.61 13.27
CA ASN A 169 -12.00 3.81 13.33
C ASN A 169 -12.96 4.04 12.14
N ILE A 170 -12.63 4.93 11.21
CA ILE A 170 -13.48 5.24 10.07
C ILE A 170 -13.08 4.34 8.91
N GLU A 171 -14.03 3.55 8.40
CA GLU A 171 -13.81 2.69 7.25
C GLU A 171 -13.47 3.52 6.00
N GLY A 172 -12.41 3.12 5.29
CA GLY A 172 -11.97 3.79 4.07
C GLY A 172 -11.09 5.02 4.31
N VAL A 173 -10.78 5.39 5.56
CA VAL A 173 -9.91 6.53 5.87
C VAL A 173 -8.58 6.04 6.44
N ALA A 174 -7.50 6.63 5.97
CA ALA A 174 -6.17 6.43 6.55
C ALA A 174 -5.47 7.78 6.76
N THR A 175 -4.55 7.79 7.72
CA THR A 175 -3.70 8.95 8.02
C THR A 175 -2.24 8.58 7.76
N ALA A 176 -1.49 9.53 7.23
CA ALA A 176 -0.05 9.42 7.04
C ALA A 176 0.64 10.74 7.39
N THR A 177 1.92 10.69 7.69
CA THR A 177 2.77 11.89 7.72
C THR A 177 3.48 12.05 6.38
N PHE A 178 3.98 13.24 6.08
CA PHE A 178 4.71 13.50 4.83
C PHE A 178 5.87 12.52 4.59
N ASN A 179 6.50 11.99 5.65
CA ASN A 179 7.59 11.01 5.56
C ASN A 179 7.11 9.58 5.26
N THR A 180 5.87 9.25 5.56
CA THR A 180 5.33 7.89 5.45
C THR A 180 4.42 7.69 4.24
N ILE A 181 4.18 8.75 3.46
CA ILE A 181 3.42 8.64 2.21
C ILE A 181 4.11 7.67 1.25
N ASN A 182 3.31 6.90 0.55
CA ASN A 182 3.80 5.97 -0.47
C ASN A 182 2.86 5.93 -1.67
N VAL A 183 3.40 5.52 -2.82
CA VAL A 183 2.68 5.50 -4.10
C VAL A 183 1.42 4.61 -4.03
N TYR A 184 1.51 3.46 -3.37
CA TYR A 184 0.38 2.55 -3.24
C TYR A 184 -0.80 3.18 -2.49
N ASP A 185 -0.54 3.85 -1.36
CA ASP A 185 -1.60 4.49 -0.59
C ASP A 185 -2.18 5.69 -1.34
N ILE A 186 -1.37 6.53 -1.99
CA ILE A 186 -1.85 7.64 -2.81
C ILE A 186 -2.82 7.14 -3.90
N LEU A 187 -2.50 6.06 -4.60
CA LEU A 187 -3.35 5.51 -5.66
C LEU A 187 -4.56 4.72 -5.14
N LYS A 188 -4.47 4.16 -3.93
CA LYS A 188 -5.54 3.36 -3.32
C LYS A 188 -6.74 4.19 -2.88
N TYR A 189 -6.50 5.41 -2.42
CA TYR A 189 -7.53 6.30 -1.89
C TYR A 189 -7.98 7.28 -2.96
N ASP A 190 -9.29 7.51 -3.04
CA ASP A 190 -9.91 8.37 -4.05
C ASP A 190 -9.63 9.86 -3.76
N SER A 191 -9.76 10.29 -2.49
CA SER A 191 -9.40 11.65 -2.06
C SER A 191 -8.04 11.67 -1.35
N PHE A 192 -7.18 12.60 -1.76
CA PHE A 192 -5.89 12.88 -1.14
C PHE A 192 -5.96 14.24 -0.44
N ILE A 193 -6.08 14.20 0.89
CA ILE A 193 -6.23 15.41 1.73
C ILE A 193 -4.87 15.71 2.36
N ILE A 194 -4.35 16.92 2.16
CA ILE A 194 -3.03 17.31 2.66
C ILE A 194 -3.09 18.69 3.32
N THR A 195 -2.37 18.88 4.42
CA THR A 195 -2.25 20.20 5.05
C THR A 195 -1.22 21.07 4.33
N THR A 196 -1.38 22.40 4.37
CA THR A 196 -0.46 23.37 3.73
C THR A 196 0.99 23.17 4.17
N ASP A 197 1.21 22.91 5.45
CA ASP A 197 2.56 22.65 5.97
C ASP A 197 3.12 21.31 5.48
N ALA A 198 2.27 20.31 5.27
CA ALA A 198 2.70 19.04 4.69
C ALA A 198 3.05 19.18 3.20
N VAL A 199 2.36 20.04 2.45
CA VAL A 199 2.71 20.36 1.04
C VAL A 199 4.13 20.94 0.98
N LYS A 200 4.45 21.95 1.80
CA LYS A 200 5.78 22.56 1.85
C LYS A 200 6.87 21.53 2.15
N LYS A 201 6.64 20.65 3.15
CA LYS A 201 7.59 19.57 3.50
C LYS A 201 7.76 18.54 2.37
N VAL A 202 6.69 18.21 1.63
CA VAL A 202 6.76 17.33 0.46
C VAL A 202 7.57 17.99 -0.66
N GLU A 203 7.38 19.29 -0.89
CA GLU A 203 8.17 20.06 -1.87
C GLU A 203 9.66 20.08 -1.53
N GLU A 204 10.03 20.29 -0.27
CA GLU A 204 11.43 20.25 0.18
C GLU A 204 12.10 18.89 -0.06
N VAL A 205 11.37 17.77 0.10
CA VAL A 205 11.89 16.40 -0.04
C VAL A 205 12.04 15.99 -1.51
N TYR A 206 11.14 16.45 -2.39
CA TYR A 206 11.06 15.98 -3.78
C TYR A 206 11.45 17.03 -4.82
N ALA A 207 11.79 18.23 -4.41
CA ALA A 207 12.27 19.30 -5.28
C ALA A 207 13.54 18.93 -6.08
#